data_d120746f32e91cba775c7d325c84cbd9
#
_entry.id   d120746f32e91cba775c7d325c84cbd9
#
_cell.length_a   1.000
_cell.length_b   1.000
_cell.length_c   1.000
_cell.angle_alpha   90.00
_cell.angle_beta   90.00
_cell.angle_gamma   90.00
#
_symmetry.space_group_name_H-M   'P 1'
#
loop_
_entity.id
_entity.type
_entity.pdbx_description
1 polymer ?
#
loop_
_entity_poly.entity_id
_entity_poly.type
_entity_poly.pdbx_seq_one_letter_code
_entity_poly.pdbx_strand_id
1 'polypeptide(L)'
;MLDQNVAREVLQEAVRTGGDFAEIFMEDRIDHAMGMRSHKLESATTSRTHGAGVRVFSGTNAIYAYTNDTSREGLMNCARQAAAAVRGGKGCVVAPFKPWDASRPEEILLLPTDVKAALKAEKLRAAEAAARSISPEIVQVMAN
;
A
#
# COMPACT_ATOMS: atom_id res chain seq x y z
N MET A 1 5.25 -13.21 1.74
CA MET A 1 3.95 -13.33 2.44
C MET A 1 4.23 -13.49 3.92
N LEU A 2 3.48 -12.84 4.81
CA LEU A 2 3.66 -12.97 6.26
C LEU A 2 3.29 -14.38 6.72
N ASP A 3 4.16 -15.00 7.52
CA ASP A 3 3.87 -16.29 8.15
C ASP A 3 2.70 -16.16 9.14
N GLN A 4 1.76 -17.11 9.12
CA GLN A 4 0.55 -17.05 9.94
C GLN A 4 0.84 -17.12 11.45
N ASN A 5 1.90 -17.84 11.84
CA ASN A 5 2.26 -17.92 13.26
C ASN A 5 2.84 -16.59 13.74
N VAL A 6 3.69 -15.96 12.92
CA VAL A 6 4.22 -14.61 13.21
C VAL A 6 3.09 -13.60 13.27
N ALA A 7 2.15 -13.65 12.33
CA ALA A 7 0.99 -12.76 12.34
C ALA A 7 0.17 -12.91 13.64
N ARG A 8 -0.05 -14.15 14.06
CA ARG A 8 -0.78 -14.42 15.31
C ARG A 8 -0.04 -13.89 16.54
N GLU A 9 1.27 -14.12 16.64
CA GLU A 9 2.08 -13.59 17.74
C GLU A 9 2.04 -12.06 17.81
N VAL A 10 2.17 -11.40 16.66
CA VAL A 10 2.13 -9.94 16.57
C VAL A 10 0.77 -9.40 16.99
N LEU A 11 -0.33 -10.01 16.54
CA LEU A 11 -1.67 -9.59 16.95
C LEU A 11 -1.94 -9.85 18.44
N GLN A 12 -1.48 -10.97 18.99
CA GLN A 12 -1.58 -11.25 20.41
C GLN A 12 -0.84 -10.21 21.25
N GLU A 13 0.36 -9.82 20.81
CA GLU A 13 1.12 -8.76 21.48
C GLU A 13 0.41 -7.40 21.37
N ALA A 14 -0.16 -7.10 20.20
CA ALA A 14 -0.86 -5.84 19.96
C ALA A 14 -2.07 -5.63 20.89
N VAL A 15 -2.79 -6.70 21.24
CA VAL A 15 -3.98 -6.64 22.13
C VAL A 15 -3.67 -6.97 23.58
N ARG A 16 -2.40 -7.16 23.93
CA ARG A 16 -1.98 -7.58 25.28
C ARG A 16 -2.43 -6.65 26.39
N THR A 17 -2.49 -5.36 26.13
CA THR A 17 -2.87 -4.33 27.11
C THR A 17 -4.34 -3.92 27.03
N GLY A 18 -5.10 -4.52 26.12
CA GLY A 18 -6.49 -4.23 25.84
C GLY A 18 -6.77 -4.14 24.34
N GLY A 19 -7.95 -3.67 23.99
CA GLY A 19 -8.40 -3.55 22.60
C GLY A 19 -9.48 -4.57 22.24
N ASP A 20 -10.32 -4.21 21.33
CA ASP A 20 -11.49 -5.00 20.89
C ASP A 20 -11.17 -5.75 19.58
N PHE A 21 -10.24 -5.21 18.80
CA PHE A 21 -9.82 -5.75 17.51
C PHE A 21 -8.41 -5.26 17.17
N ALA A 22 -7.64 -6.09 16.50
CA ALA A 22 -6.36 -5.68 15.91
C ALA A 22 -6.18 -6.27 14.53
N GLU A 23 -5.47 -5.54 13.69
CA GLU A 23 -5.13 -5.95 12.33
C GLU A 23 -3.68 -5.63 11.99
N ILE A 24 -3.12 -6.39 11.04
CA ILE A 24 -1.84 -6.11 10.40
C ILE A 24 -2.10 -5.86 8.94
N PHE A 25 -1.58 -4.77 8.43
CA PHE A 25 -1.49 -4.47 7.02
C PHE A 25 -0.04 -4.47 6.59
N MET A 26 0.28 -5.15 5.51
CA MET A 26 1.63 -5.14 4.92
C MET A 26 1.53 -4.81 3.44
N GLU A 27 2.42 -3.96 2.98
CA GLU A 27 2.53 -3.66 1.56
C GLU A 27 3.98 -3.65 1.08
N ASP A 28 4.15 -4.01 -0.17
CA ASP A 28 5.36 -3.79 -0.95
C ASP A 28 4.91 -3.43 -2.36
N ARG A 29 4.86 -2.13 -2.63
CA ARG A 29 4.30 -1.56 -3.84
C ARG A 29 5.33 -0.71 -4.54
N ILE A 30 5.43 -0.89 -5.86
CA ILE A 30 6.23 -0.04 -6.74
C ILE A 30 5.26 0.76 -7.61
N ASP A 31 5.37 2.08 -7.54
CA ASP A 31 4.61 3.00 -8.36
C ASP A 31 5.52 3.63 -9.41
N HIS A 32 5.04 3.63 -10.65
CA HIS A 32 5.66 4.36 -11.75
C HIS A 32 4.70 5.44 -12.20
N ALA A 33 5.11 6.69 -12.09
CA ALA A 33 4.34 7.83 -12.58
C ALA A 33 5.13 8.60 -13.63
N MET A 34 4.45 9.01 -14.68
CA MET A 34 5.02 9.83 -15.75
C MET A 34 4.00 10.89 -16.14
N GLY A 35 4.41 12.14 -16.13
CA GLY A 35 3.56 13.28 -16.46
C GLY A 35 4.09 14.06 -17.63
N MET A 36 3.20 14.39 -18.58
CA MET A 36 3.47 15.21 -19.76
C MET A 36 2.51 16.39 -19.80
N ARG A 37 3.04 17.54 -20.14
CA ARG A 37 2.25 18.76 -20.37
C ARG A 37 2.77 19.46 -21.61
N SER A 38 1.87 19.80 -22.53
CA SER A 38 2.16 20.56 -23.74
C SER A 38 3.44 20.10 -24.44
N HIS A 39 3.48 18.82 -24.82
CA HIS A 39 4.57 18.13 -25.53
C HIS A 39 5.84 17.87 -24.71
N LYS A 40 5.91 18.35 -23.45
CA LYS A 40 7.09 18.15 -22.61
C LYS A 40 6.82 17.12 -21.51
N LEU A 41 7.74 16.17 -21.40
CA LEU A 41 7.77 15.28 -20.25
C LEU A 41 8.25 16.10 -19.03
N GLU A 42 7.37 16.33 -18.06
CA GLU A 42 7.67 17.13 -16.86
C GLU A 42 8.16 16.27 -15.70
N SER A 43 7.66 15.05 -15.62
CA SER A 43 8.03 14.14 -14.53
C SER A 43 8.10 12.69 -15.00
N ALA A 44 9.04 11.97 -14.43
CA ALA A 44 9.13 10.50 -14.52
C ALA A 44 9.67 10.01 -13.18
N THR A 45 8.82 9.43 -12.36
CA THR A 45 9.16 9.00 -11.01
C THR A 45 8.91 7.52 -10.83
N THR A 46 9.75 6.90 -10.02
CA THR A 46 9.53 5.56 -9.50
C THR A 46 9.67 5.63 -7.99
N SER A 47 8.66 5.15 -7.28
CA SER A 47 8.68 5.06 -5.83
C SER A 47 8.36 3.64 -5.38
N ARG A 48 8.87 3.26 -4.22
CA ARG A 48 8.54 1.99 -3.56
C ARG A 48 8.04 2.29 -2.16
N THR A 49 6.86 1.78 -1.84
CA THR A 49 6.30 1.78 -0.50
C THR A 49 6.44 0.37 0.05
N HIS A 50 7.20 0.23 1.14
CA HIS A 50 7.43 -1.06 1.78
C HIS A 50 7.30 -0.90 3.29
N GLY A 51 6.51 -1.77 3.92
CA GLY A 51 6.37 -1.77 5.36
C GLY A 51 5.15 -2.51 5.84
N ALA A 52 4.93 -2.38 7.14
CA ALA A 52 3.78 -2.94 7.84
C ALA A 52 3.22 -1.94 8.86
N GLY A 53 1.92 -1.99 9.06
CA GLY A 53 1.22 -1.29 10.12
C GLY A 53 0.44 -2.25 11.00
N VAL A 54 0.46 -1.99 12.29
CA VAL A 54 -0.37 -2.67 13.28
C VAL A 54 -1.38 -1.66 13.81
N ARG A 55 -2.66 -1.99 13.70
CA ARG A 55 -3.75 -1.15 14.20
C ARG A 55 -4.52 -1.89 15.28
N VAL A 56 -4.80 -1.20 16.37
CA VAL A 56 -5.61 -1.71 17.47
C VAL A 56 -6.78 -0.77 17.67
N PHE A 57 -7.97 -1.33 17.79
CA PHE A 57 -9.18 -0.59 18.12
C PHE A 57 -9.53 -0.82 19.58
N SER A 58 -9.95 0.26 20.26
CA SER A 58 -10.46 0.24 21.61
C SER A 58 -11.66 1.20 21.68
N GLY A 59 -12.88 0.65 21.66
CA GLY A 59 -14.11 1.42 21.48
C GLY A 59 -14.11 2.19 20.17
N THR A 60 -14.20 3.52 20.25
CA THR A 60 -14.16 4.42 19.08
C THR A 60 -12.75 4.91 18.72
N ASN A 61 -11.73 4.50 19.48
CA ASN A 61 -10.37 4.93 19.24
C ASN A 61 -9.61 3.89 18.42
N ALA A 62 -8.78 4.37 17.49
CA ALA A 62 -7.84 3.54 16.74
C ALA A 62 -6.41 3.99 17.04
N ILE A 63 -5.57 3.07 17.45
CA ILE A 63 -4.14 3.25 17.64
C ILE A 63 -3.44 2.60 16.47
N TYR A 64 -2.51 3.32 15.85
CA TYR A 64 -1.77 2.82 14.69
C TYR A 64 -0.27 3.03 14.89
N ALA A 65 0.48 1.95 14.76
CA ALA A 65 1.94 1.98 14.69
C ALA A 65 2.38 1.38 13.36
N TYR A 66 3.50 1.85 12.81
CA TYR A 66 4.01 1.36 11.54
C TYR A 66 5.53 1.19 11.59
N THR A 67 6.05 0.33 10.71
CA THR A 67 7.47 0.04 10.57
C THR A 67 7.79 -0.33 9.12
N ASN A 68 9.00 0.00 8.66
CA ASN A 68 9.55 -0.54 7.43
C ASN A 68 10.38 -1.83 7.65
N ASP A 69 10.64 -2.18 8.91
CA ASP A 69 11.23 -3.46 9.28
C ASP A 69 10.14 -4.53 9.37
N THR A 70 10.00 -5.33 8.32
CA THR A 70 9.02 -6.43 8.21
C THR A 70 9.54 -7.76 8.76
N SER A 71 10.68 -7.76 9.45
CA SER A 71 11.14 -8.92 10.21
C SER A 71 10.19 -9.23 11.38
N ARG A 72 10.25 -10.45 11.90
CA ARG A 72 9.48 -10.81 13.09
C ARG A 72 9.73 -9.85 14.26
N GLU A 73 10.98 -9.43 14.47
CA GLU A 73 11.34 -8.51 15.56
C GLU A 73 10.79 -7.11 15.32
N GLY A 74 10.90 -6.57 14.09
CA GLY A 74 10.35 -5.28 13.71
C GLY A 74 8.83 -5.23 13.90
N LEU A 75 8.12 -6.28 13.46
CA LEU A 75 6.68 -6.40 13.64
C LEU A 75 6.27 -6.50 15.13
N MET A 76 7.01 -7.27 15.92
CA MET A 76 6.78 -7.37 17.38
C MET A 76 7.00 -6.04 18.09
N ASN A 77 8.03 -5.28 17.70
CA ASN A 77 8.27 -3.94 18.24
C ASN A 77 7.14 -2.98 17.87
N CYS A 78 6.66 -3.03 16.63
CA CYS A 78 5.51 -2.26 16.16
C CYS A 78 4.26 -2.58 17.00
N ALA A 79 3.97 -3.87 17.24
CA ALA A 79 2.85 -4.32 18.06
C ALA A 79 2.95 -3.83 19.52
N ARG A 80 4.15 -3.88 20.11
CA ARG A 80 4.39 -3.36 21.49
C ARG A 80 4.12 -1.85 21.59
N GLN A 81 4.51 -1.08 20.56
CA GLN A 81 4.22 0.35 20.51
C GLN A 81 2.72 0.62 20.44
N ALA A 82 2.00 -0.11 19.58
CA ALA A 82 0.54 0.01 19.51
C ALA A 82 -0.11 -0.38 20.83
N ALA A 83 0.27 -1.52 21.43
CA ALA A 83 -0.24 -1.98 22.72
C ALA A 83 0.01 -0.98 23.85
N ALA A 84 1.19 -0.35 23.89
CA ALA A 84 1.55 0.63 24.94
C ALA A 84 0.67 1.89 24.91
N ALA A 85 0.09 2.23 23.77
CA ALA A 85 -0.79 3.38 23.60
C ALA A 85 -2.27 3.07 23.87
N VAL A 86 -2.66 1.80 23.97
CA VAL A 86 -4.03 1.40 24.30
C VAL A 86 -4.37 1.83 25.73
N ARG A 87 -5.51 2.51 25.88
CA ARG A 87 -6.03 2.98 27.17
C ARG A 87 -7.37 2.29 27.44
N GLY A 88 -7.36 1.27 28.28
CA GLY A 88 -8.57 0.54 28.65
C GLY A 88 -8.99 -0.54 27.64
N GLY A 89 -10.10 -1.20 27.91
CA GLY A 89 -10.61 -2.33 27.12
C GLY A 89 -10.36 -3.66 27.82
N LYS A 90 -11.13 -4.69 27.42
CA LYS A 90 -11.05 -6.02 28.06
C LYS A 90 -10.04 -6.95 27.40
N GLY A 91 -9.40 -6.49 26.32
CA GLY A 91 -8.63 -7.36 25.45
C GLY A 91 -9.53 -8.31 24.64
N CYS A 92 -9.02 -8.80 23.55
CA CYS A 92 -9.73 -9.77 22.72
C CYS A 92 -8.84 -10.99 22.46
N VAL A 93 -9.48 -12.08 22.05
CA VAL A 93 -8.79 -13.30 21.64
C VAL A 93 -8.58 -13.24 20.14
N VAL A 94 -7.34 -13.46 19.70
CA VAL A 94 -7.03 -13.55 18.27
C VAL A 94 -7.69 -14.79 17.69
N ALA A 95 -8.65 -14.58 16.81
CA ALA A 95 -9.36 -15.66 16.15
C ALA A 95 -8.45 -16.42 15.17
N PRO A 96 -8.77 -17.70 14.87
CA PRO A 96 -8.07 -18.44 13.81
C PRO A 96 -8.20 -17.72 12.47
N PHE A 97 -7.10 -17.62 11.73
CA PHE A 97 -7.14 -17.07 10.39
C PHE A 97 -7.91 -17.98 9.44
N LYS A 98 -8.79 -17.38 8.64
CA LYS A 98 -9.41 -18.02 7.51
C LYS A 98 -8.68 -17.52 6.26
N PRO A 99 -8.00 -18.38 5.49
CA PRO A 99 -7.41 -17.97 4.25
C PRO A 99 -8.49 -17.41 3.31
N TRP A 100 -8.22 -16.27 2.74
CA TRP A 100 -9.01 -15.76 1.63
C TRP A 100 -8.19 -16.00 0.36
N ASP A 101 -8.73 -16.78 -0.54
CA ASP A 101 -8.17 -16.89 -1.88
C ASP A 101 -8.52 -15.62 -2.66
N ALA A 102 -7.55 -14.71 -2.73
CA ALA A 102 -7.61 -13.52 -3.58
C ALA A 102 -7.03 -13.84 -4.97
N SER A 103 -7.26 -15.05 -5.49
CA SER A 103 -6.83 -15.43 -6.82
C SER A 103 -7.28 -14.39 -7.84
N ARG A 104 -6.35 -13.86 -8.59
CA ARG A 104 -6.65 -12.90 -9.65
C ARG A 104 -7.23 -13.68 -10.81
N PRO A 105 -8.41 -13.32 -11.31
CA PRO A 105 -9.02 -13.99 -12.45
C PRO A 105 -8.25 -13.76 -13.75
N GLU A 106 -7.33 -12.78 -13.78
CA GLU A 106 -6.60 -12.39 -14.97
C GLU A 106 -5.10 -12.60 -14.80
N GLU A 107 -4.47 -13.14 -15.83
CA GLU A 107 -3.03 -13.28 -15.91
C GLU A 107 -2.37 -11.92 -16.16
N ILE A 108 -1.34 -11.58 -15.40
CA ILE A 108 -0.53 -10.39 -15.65
C ILE A 108 0.48 -10.72 -16.75
N LEU A 109 0.17 -10.33 -17.97
CA LEU A 109 1.02 -10.59 -19.15
C LEU A 109 2.27 -9.74 -19.19
N LEU A 110 2.23 -8.52 -18.62
CA LEU A 110 3.34 -7.57 -18.66
C LEU A 110 3.34 -6.71 -17.38
N LEU A 111 4.45 -6.75 -16.66
CA LEU A 111 4.62 -5.90 -15.49
C LEU A 111 5.00 -4.47 -15.90
N PRO A 112 4.48 -3.43 -15.23
CA PRO A 112 4.85 -2.04 -15.50
C PRO A 112 6.36 -1.76 -15.40
N THR A 113 7.08 -2.52 -14.58
CA THR A 113 8.54 -2.46 -14.41
C THR A 113 9.30 -2.90 -15.66
N ASP A 114 8.71 -3.79 -16.47
CA ASP A 114 9.35 -4.36 -17.65
C ASP A 114 9.17 -3.47 -18.90
N VAL A 115 8.29 -2.47 -18.80
CA VAL A 115 8.03 -1.53 -19.88
C VAL A 115 9.04 -0.39 -19.86
N LYS A 116 9.79 -0.23 -20.95
CA LYS A 116 10.76 0.86 -21.10
C LYS A 116 10.09 2.24 -20.99
N ALA A 117 10.74 3.16 -20.26
CA ALA A 117 10.24 4.53 -20.10
C ALA A 117 9.96 5.25 -21.43
N ALA A 118 10.79 5.00 -22.45
CA ALA A 118 10.60 5.56 -23.79
C ALA A 118 9.24 5.17 -24.39
N LEU A 119 8.81 3.91 -24.24
CA LEU A 119 7.51 3.44 -24.74
C LEU A 119 6.34 4.08 -23.96
N LYS A 120 6.48 4.26 -22.65
CA LYS A 120 5.48 4.97 -21.84
C LYS A 120 5.33 6.43 -22.30
N ALA A 121 6.46 7.13 -22.52
CA ALA A 121 6.46 8.50 -23.02
C ALA A 121 5.86 8.60 -24.44
N GLU A 122 6.10 7.62 -25.30
CA GLU A 122 5.47 7.54 -26.63
C GLU A 122 3.95 7.45 -26.53
N LYS A 123 3.42 6.63 -25.62
CA LYS A 123 1.98 6.49 -25.41
C LYS A 123 1.36 7.80 -24.88
N LEU A 124 2.04 8.51 -23.99
CA LEU A 124 1.58 9.82 -23.51
C LEU A 124 1.57 10.86 -24.65
N ARG A 125 2.58 10.88 -25.51
CA ARG A 125 2.60 11.77 -26.70
C ARG A 125 1.46 11.45 -27.67
N ALA A 126 1.18 10.17 -27.88
CA ALA A 126 0.07 9.76 -28.75
C ALA A 126 -1.28 10.19 -28.16
N ALA A 127 -1.46 10.05 -26.84
CA ALA A 127 -2.67 10.48 -26.15
C ALA A 127 -2.85 12.01 -26.21
N GLU A 128 -1.77 12.78 -26.01
CA GLU A 128 -1.80 14.24 -26.15
C GLU A 128 -2.13 14.68 -27.57
N ALA A 129 -1.51 14.06 -28.58
CA ALA A 129 -1.76 14.36 -29.97
C ALA A 129 -3.23 14.07 -30.35
N ALA A 130 -3.78 12.94 -29.89
CA ALA A 130 -5.18 12.60 -30.10
C ALA A 130 -6.12 13.63 -29.46
N ALA A 131 -5.86 14.05 -28.23
CA ALA A 131 -6.65 15.07 -27.57
C ALA A 131 -6.64 16.40 -28.34
N ARG A 132 -5.48 16.87 -28.79
CA ARG A 132 -5.33 18.11 -29.55
C ARG A 132 -5.98 18.06 -30.92
N SER A 133 -6.11 16.88 -31.51
CA SER A 133 -6.74 16.74 -32.84
C SER A 133 -8.25 17.00 -32.82
N ILE A 134 -8.88 17.06 -31.64
CA ILE A 134 -10.32 17.28 -31.50
C ILE A 134 -10.71 18.73 -31.83
N SER A 135 -9.91 19.72 -31.39
CA SER A 135 -10.19 21.14 -31.64
C SER A 135 -8.90 21.97 -31.56
N PRO A 136 -8.74 22.98 -32.44
CA PRO A 136 -7.65 23.96 -32.34
C PRO A 136 -7.75 24.86 -31.10
N GLU A 137 -8.89 24.88 -30.44
CA GLU A 137 -9.11 25.65 -29.20
C GLU A 137 -8.47 24.98 -27.95
N ILE A 138 -8.01 23.72 -28.09
CA ILE A 138 -7.32 23.02 -27.01
C ILE A 138 -5.88 23.57 -26.89
N VAL A 139 -5.70 24.52 -26.00
CA VAL A 139 -4.41 25.20 -25.79
C VAL A 139 -3.45 24.41 -24.90
N GLN A 140 -3.98 23.55 -24.00
CA GLN A 140 -3.18 22.76 -23.10
C GLN A 140 -3.75 21.35 -22.91
N VAL A 141 -2.89 20.37 -22.89
CA VAL A 141 -3.20 18.96 -22.55
C VAL A 141 -2.23 18.49 -21.46
N MET A 142 -2.76 17.81 -20.47
CA MET A 142 -1.98 17.08 -19.46
C MET A 142 -2.29 15.58 -19.61
N ALA A 143 -1.26 14.77 -19.73
CA ALA A 143 -1.36 13.32 -19.81
C ALA A 143 -0.50 12.67 -18.71
N ASN A 144 -1.08 11.72 -17.95
CA ASN A 144 -0.42 10.98 -16.88
C ASN A 144 -0.64 9.48 -17.05
#